data_1f954406e04fb5d039da8d1f4e961954
#
_entry.id   1f954406e04fb5d039da8d1f4e961954
#
_cell.length_a   1.000
_cell.length_b   1.000
_cell.length_c   1.000
_cell.angle_alpha   90.00
_cell.angle_beta   90.00
_cell.angle_gamma   90.00
#
_symmetry.space_group_name_H-M   'P 1'
#
loop_
_entity.id
_entity.type
_entity.pdbx_description
1 polymer ?
#
loop_
_entity_poly.entity_id
_entity_poly.type
_entity_poly.pdbx_seq_one_letter_code
_entity_poly.pdbx_strand_id
1 'polypeptide(L)'
;SQYCGKTGDASDVVGLPGIHQEVKRVERLDLYGALSQAQRDAKLGEMPIVAHRKNYHPWVVIIGAEDFFTIYREWEAGRDV
;
A
#
# COMPACT_ATOMS: atom_id res chain seq x y z
N SER A 1 10.29 10.84 6.27
CA SER A 1 10.22 10.88 6.07
C SER A 1 10.00 10.87 6.04
N GLN A 2 9.65 10.60 6.14
CA GLN A 2 9.28 10.53 5.98
C GLN A 2 8.58 10.15 5.57
N TYR A 3 7.95 9.87 5.96
CA TYR A 3 7.46 9.53 5.25
C TYR A 3 7.08 10.08 4.62
N CYS A 4 7.21 10.27 4.47
CA CYS A 4 7.22 10.71 3.76
C CYS A 4 7.48 11.64 3.65
N GLY A 5 7.84 11.84 4.20
CA GLY A 5 8.18 12.86 4.10
C GLY A 5 8.40 13.63 3.33
N LYS A 6 9.14 13.73 3.49
CA LYS A 6 9.35 14.62 2.72
C LYS A 6 8.22 14.74 1.86
N THR A 7 8.13 15.10 1.12
CA THR A 7 7.23 15.43 0.16
C THR A 7 5.97 14.70 0.11
N GLY A 8 5.85 13.66 0.78
CA GLY A 8 4.67 12.86 0.63
C GLY A 8 4.58 12.21 -0.73
N ASP A 9 5.65 12.19 -1.44
CA ASP A 9 5.73 11.43 -2.67
C ASP A 9 5.77 9.98 -2.30
N ALA A 10 4.86 9.21 -2.85
CA ALA A 10 4.78 7.80 -2.48
C ALA A 10 6.06 7.05 -2.83
N SER A 11 6.87 7.59 -3.75
CA SER A 11 8.14 6.94 -4.04
C SER A 11 9.05 6.92 -2.83
N ASP A 12 8.78 7.78 -1.84
CA ASP A 12 9.60 7.79 -0.65
C ASP A 12 9.37 6.58 0.22
N VAL A 13 8.37 5.79 -0.06
CA VAL A 13 8.13 4.58 0.71
C VAL A 13 8.58 3.35 -0.03
N VAL A 14 9.33 3.54 -1.14
CA VAL A 14 9.91 2.35 -1.76
C VAL A 14 10.85 1.71 -0.78
N GLY A 15 10.99 0.44 -0.88
CA GLY A 15 11.88 -0.25 0.03
C GLY A 15 11.19 -0.79 1.25
N LEU A 16 9.88 -0.77 1.31
CA LEU A 16 9.18 -1.47 2.37
C LEU A 16 9.40 -2.97 2.17
N PRO A 17 10.15 -3.61 3.04
CA PRO A 17 10.45 -5.03 2.82
C PRO A 17 9.16 -5.86 2.84
N GLY A 18 9.04 -6.75 1.88
CA GLY A 18 7.87 -7.63 1.82
C GLY A 18 6.64 -6.99 1.23
N ILE A 19 6.75 -5.76 0.74
CA ILE A 19 5.60 -5.06 0.17
C ILE A 19 5.90 -4.72 -1.28
N HIS A 20 4.94 -5.00 -2.16
CA HIS A 20 4.98 -4.50 -3.52
C HIS A 20 3.99 -3.36 -3.64
N GLN A 21 4.49 -2.18 -3.93
CA GLN A 21 3.66 -0.97 -3.93
C GLN A 21 3.48 -0.44 -5.33
N GLU A 22 2.22 -0.33 -5.75
CA GLU A 22 1.86 0.39 -6.97
C GLU A 22 1.40 1.77 -6.58
N VAL A 23 1.95 2.78 -7.22
CA VAL A 23 1.65 4.16 -6.88
C VAL A 23 0.74 4.74 -7.95
N LYS A 24 -0.40 5.25 -7.54
CA LYS A 24 -1.37 5.85 -8.46
C LYS A 24 -1.74 7.23 -7.97
N ARG A 25 -1.34 8.24 -8.73
CA ARG A 25 -1.71 9.60 -8.40
C ARG A 25 -2.62 10.10 -9.50
N VAL A 26 -3.88 9.71 -9.41
CA VAL A 26 -4.89 10.00 -10.40
C VAL A 26 -6.18 10.43 -9.70
N GLU A 27 -6.98 11.26 -10.38
CA GLU A 27 -8.20 11.74 -9.78
C GLU A 27 -9.27 10.66 -9.71
N ARG A 28 -9.34 9.81 -10.73
CA ARG A 28 -10.29 8.71 -10.75
C ARG A 28 -9.52 7.43 -10.85
N LEU A 29 -9.57 6.66 -9.81
CA LEU A 29 -8.81 5.41 -9.75
C LEU A 29 -9.73 4.25 -10.11
N ASP A 30 -9.26 3.43 -11.06
CA ASP A 30 -9.83 2.12 -11.26
C ASP A 30 -9.28 1.24 -10.15
N LEU A 31 -9.97 1.22 -9.01
CA LEU A 31 -9.46 0.61 -7.81
C LEU A 31 -9.15 -0.87 -7.99
N TYR A 32 -10.11 -1.60 -8.54
CA TYR A 32 -9.91 -3.05 -8.68
C TYR A 32 -8.88 -3.37 -9.74
N GLY A 33 -8.83 -2.58 -10.81
CA GLY A 33 -7.79 -2.77 -11.82
C GLY A 33 -6.41 -2.51 -11.26
N ALA A 34 -6.28 -1.45 -10.47
CA ALA A 34 -4.99 -1.12 -9.88
C ALA A 34 -4.54 -2.19 -8.88
N LEU A 35 -5.46 -2.67 -8.05
CA LEU A 35 -5.11 -3.71 -7.10
C LEU A 35 -4.76 -5.01 -7.80
N SER A 36 -5.49 -5.36 -8.85
CA SER A 36 -5.16 -6.55 -9.63
C SER A 36 -3.79 -6.43 -10.27
N GLN A 37 -3.44 -5.24 -10.75
CA GLN A 37 -2.11 -5.03 -11.30
C GLN A 37 -1.04 -5.24 -10.23
N ALA A 38 -1.26 -4.69 -9.05
CA ALA A 38 -0.30 -4.88 -7.95
C ALA A 38 -0.15 -6.35 -7.62
N GLN A 39 -1.26 -7.08 -7.62
CA GLN A 39 -1.21 -8.51 -7.32
C GLN A 39 -0.46 -9.29 -8.38
N ARG A 40 -0.60 -8.91 -9.65
CA ARG A 40 0.13 -9.58 -10.71
C ARG A 40 1.62 -9.30 -10.66
N ASP A 41 1.97 -8.09 -10.26
CA ASP A 41 3.37 -7.66 -10.31
C ASP A 41 4.14 -8.01 -9.05
N ALA A 42 3.46 -8.34 -7.97
CA ALA A 42 4.13 -8.68 -6.73
C ALA A 42 4.90 -9.98 -6.89
N LYS A 43 6.09 -10.00 -6.33
CA LYS A 43 6.91 -11.20 -6.35
C LYS A 43 6.49 -12.11 -5.22
N LEU A 44 6.93 -13.36 -5.31
CA LEU A 44 6.63 -14.32 -4.27
C LEU A 44 7.09 -13.77 -2.92
N GLY A 45 6.22 -13.80 -1.95
CA GLY A 45 6.53 -13.30 -0.63
C GLY A 45 6.26 -11.83 -0.43
N GLU A 46 5.84 -11.12 -1.49
CA GLU A 46 5.50 -9.71 -1.36
C GLU A 46 3.99 -9.54 -1.26
N MET A 47 3.59 -8.62 -0.41
CA MET A 47 2.18 -8.30 -0.25
C MET A 47 1.86 -7.09 -1.12
N PRO A 48 0.91 -7.21 -2.05
CA PRO A 48 0.62 -6.11 -2.97
C PRO A 48 -0.27 -5.06 -2.34
N ILE A 49 0.07 -3.81 -2.54
CA ILE A 49 -0.78 -2.70 -2.13
C ILE A 49 -0.79 -1.64 -3.23
N VAL A 50 -1.79 -0.78 -3.17
CA VAL A 50 -1.87 0.37 -4.04
C VAL A 50 -1.86 1.61 -3.16
N ALA A 51 -0.91 2.50 -3.40
CA ALA A 51 -0.90 3.79 -2.74
C ALA A 51 -1.54 4.79 -3.70
N HIS A 52 -2.60 5.43 -3.26
CA HIS A 52 -3.38 6.29 -4.13
C HIS A 52 -3.56 7.66 -3.51
N ARG A 53 -3.47 8.68 -4.33
CA ARG A 53 -3.79 10.02 -3.93
C ARG A 53 -4.45 10.77 -5.07
N LYS A 54 -5.45 11.56 -4.76
CA LYS A 54 -6.00 12.52 -5.71
C LYS A 54 -5.86 13.91 -5.11
N ASN A 55 -6.13 14.93 -5.92
CA ASN A 55 -5.95 16.31 -5.49
C ASN A 55 -6.78 16.60 -4.24
N TYR A 56 -6.18 17.34 -3.32
CA TYR A 56 -6.83 17.80 -2.10
C TYR A 56 -7.20 16.70 -1.12
N HIS A 57 -6.64 15.50 -1.30
CA HIS A 57 -6.88 14.39 -0.40
C HIS A 57 -5.57 13.81 0.06
N PRO A 58 -5.53 13.20 1.25
CA PRO A 58 -4.30 12.55 1.69
C PRO A 58 -4.10 11.24 0.95
N TRP A 59 -2.90 10.73 1.04
CA TRP A 59 -2.61 9.40 0.52
C TRP A 59 -3.42 8.37 1.26
N VAL A 60 -3.85 7.35 0.53
CA VAL A 60 -4.52 6.20 1.12
C VAL A 60 -3.83 4.94 0.58
N VAL A 61 -4.01 3.85 1.30
CA VAL A 61 -3.48 2.56 0.89
C VAL A 61 -4.64 1.61 0.68
N ILE A 62 -4.63 0.94 -0.45
CA ILE A 62 -5.64 -0.05 -0.80
C ILE A 62 -4.97 -1.40 -0.74
N ILE A 63 -5.59 -2.32 -0.02
CA ILE A 63 -5.02 -3.64 0.20
C ILE A 63 -6.15 -4.66 0.15
N GLY A 64 -5.85 -5.85 -0.34
CA GLY A 64 -6.85 -6.90 -0.34
C GLY A 64 -7.24 -7.29 1.08
N ALA A 65 -8.50 -7.69 1.26
CA ALA A 65 -9.01 -7.94 2.60
C ALA A 65 -8.27 -9.08 3.29
N GLU A 66 -7.95 -10.14 2.56
CA GLU A 66 -7.24 -11.25 3.19
C GLU A 66 -5.85 -10.85 3.62
N ASP A 67 -5.18 -10.05 2.79
CA ASP A 67 -3.85 -9.56 3.16
C ASP A 67 -3.93 -8.65 4.37
N PHE A 68 -4.97 -7.80 4.41
CA PHE A 68 -5.15 -6.95 5.57
C PHE A 68 -5.36 -7.78 6.83
N PHE A 69 -6.15 -8.84 6.77
CA PHE A 69 -6.37 -9.66 7.96
C PHE A 69 -5.12 -10.41 8.38
N THR A 70 -4.26 -10.76 7.43
CA THR A 70 -2.96 -11.33 7.77
C THR A 70 -2.14 -10.33 8.57
N ILE A 71 -2.09 -9.09 8.09
CA ILE A 71 -1.37 -8.04 8.81
C ILE A 71 -2.00 -7.80 10.19
N TYR A 72 -3.32 -7.78 10.22
CA TYR A 72 -4.01 -7.52 11.48
C TYR A 72 -3.69 -8.60 12.52
N ARG A 73 -3.67 -9.86 12.09
CA ARG A 73 -3.35 -10.94 13.03
C ARG A 73 -1.95 -10.80 13.59
N GLU A 74 -1.00 -10.38 12.75
CA GLU A 74 0.37 -10.19 13.23
C GLU A 74 0.46 -9.00 14.16
N TRP A 75 -0.25 -7.93 13.83
CA TRP A 75 -0.27 -6.75 14.68
C TRP A 75 -0.90 -7.08 16.02
N GLU A 76 -1.99 -7.82 16.00
CA GLU A 76 -2.67 -8.21 17.23
C GLU A 76 -1.79 -9.10 18.08
N ALA A 77 -1.10 -10.05 17.47
CA ALA A 77 -0.23 -10.95 18.21
C ALA A 77 0.94 -10.21 18.85
N GLY A 78 1.39 -9.14 18.21
CA GLY A 78 2.50 -8.37 18.75
C GLY A 78 2.10 -7.30 19.74
N ARG A 79 0.81 -7.09 19.92
CA ARG A 79 0.36 -6.11 20.90
C ARG A 79 0.61 -6.68 22.27
N ASP A 80 1.33 -5.93 23.04
CA ASP A 80 1.57 -6.35 24.38
C ASP A 80 0.45 -5.88 25.25
N VAL A 81 -0.21 -6.73 25.86
CA VAL A 81 -1.38 -6.35 26.63
C VAL A 81 -1.17 -6.55 28.08
#